data_da294e62f7739290919d440fee7d34f1
#
_entry.id   da294e62f7739290919d440fee7d34f1
#
_cell.length_a   1.000
_cell.length_b   1.000
_cell.length_c   1.000
_cell.angle_alpha   90.00
_cell.angle_beta   90.00
_cell.angle_gamma   90.00
#
_symmetry.space_group_name_H-M   'P 1'
#
loop_
_entity.id
_entity.type
_entity.pdbx_description
1 polymer ?
#
loop_
_entity_poly.entity_id
_entity_poly.type
_entity_poly.pdbx_seq_one_letter_code
_entity_poly.pdbx_strand_id
1 'polypeptide(L)'
;MTWDHAEHHRQFPSPVPGPHDDDRVAAPPATDALTVRFVTSAGVVEKSVEDVSGLVGRGDGFVWLDVPQWTVEIDGLLAAELNLHPVAREYCRVRNHMPMVHGYRDHVFMVLHRPVVLGQGETRLVELDLFVGDRFVVTVHKRDQVSVAAVEGMSEIEETLARIGAGRIAPRTPIELTHALVSLMALRQRLLVQDVAVRVAEVEEKVLRRQLTDPEQSLEEMFLVRYELLSVRTTAAHSEEVLARARKLLGPGHHDDEVQLADLQDMFRRVHRMTDSEQELLAGVIDLYRTRNDTKLTIASERLAVLAAITLPATAISSVYGMNVIVNPHTEPVQLTVVLIIMAAISGVLLRWTKKQGWW
;
A
#
# COMPACT_ATOMS: atom_id res chain seq x y z
N MET A 1 12.50 44.39 -31.89
CA MET A 1 11.39 43.67 -31.28
C MET A 1 11.97 42.86 -30.13
N THR A 2 11.94 43.45 -28.96
CA THR A 2 12.47 42.92 -27.71
C THR A 2 11.42 42.06 -27.07
N TRP A 3 11.74 40.77 -26.81
CA TRP A 3 10.88 39.88 -26.03
C TRP A 3 11.22 40.03 -24.57
N ASP A 4 10.24 40.52 -23.83
CA ASP A 4 10.29 40.71 -22.39
C ASP A 4 10.02 39.36 -21.70
N HIS A 5 11.04 38.86 -20.97
CA HIS A 5 10.93 37.67 -20.14
C HIS A 5 10.31 38.04 -18.79
N ALA A 6 9.00 37.97 -18.69
CA ALA A 6 8.33 38.01 -17.41
C ALA A 6 8.47 36.63 -16.72
N GLU A 7 9.34 36.59 -15.71
CA GLU A 7 9.47 35.49 -14.77
C GLU A 7 8.17 35.29 -13.98
N HIS A 8 7.40 34.29 -14.35
CA HIS A 8 6.31 33.81 -13.51
C HIS A 8 6.87 32.97 -12.35
N HIS A 9 7.27 33.63 -11.28
CA HIS A 9 7.37 33.00 -9.95
C HIS A 9 5.99 32.50 -9.52
N ARG A 10 5.68 31.23 -9.80
CA ARG A 10 4.60 30.56 -9.09
C ARG A 10 5.07 30.31 -7.66
N GLN A 11 4.53 31.08 -6.73
CA GLN A 11 4.59 30.79 -5.30
C GLN A 11 3.94 29.44 -5.06
N PHE A 12 4.75 28.43 -4.71
CA PHE A 12 4.24 27.15 -4.22
C PHE A 12 3.75 27.31 -2.79
N PRO A 13 2.63 26.68 -2.40
CA PRO A 13 2.17 26.74 -1.01
C PRO A 13 3.22 26.12 -0.09
N SER A 14 3.51 26.81 1.01
CA SER A 14 4.34 26.32 2.10
C SER A 14 3.78 24.98 2.64
N PRO A 15 4.62 24.05 3.07
CA PRO A 15 4.16 22.78 3.64
C PRO A 15 3.24 23.02 4.84
N VAL A 16 2.07 22.40 4.83
CA VAL A 16 1.13 22.43 5.94
C VAL A 16 1.74 21.63 7.09
N PRO A 17 1.92 22.19 8.29
CA PRO A 17 2.40 21.42 9.43
C PRO A 17 1.37 20.37 9.83
N GLY A 18 1.79 19.10 9.81
CA GLY A 18 1.01 17.98 10.35
C GLY A 18 0.93 18.02 11.88
N PRO A 19 0.06 17.23 12.50
CA PRO A 19 -0.12 17.23 13.95
C PRO A 19 1.19 16.87 14.66
N HIS A 20 1.47 17.59 15.74
CA HIS A 20 2.64 17.48 16.60
C HIS A 20 2.78 16.05 17.16
N ASP A 21 3.85 15.36 16.75
CA ASP A 21 4.33 14.14 17.40
C ASP A 21 5.47 14.55 18.35
N ASP A 22 5.11 14.69 19.61
CA ASP A 22 6.03 15.05 20.71
C ASP A 22 6.51 13.75 21.40
N ASP A 23 7.12 12.82 20.64
CA ASP A 23 7.81 11.66 21.18
C ASP A 23 9.33 11.89 21.13
N ARG A 24 9.86 12.44 22.22
CA ARG A 24 11.30 12.49 22.48
C ARG A 24 11.84 11.10 22.72
N VAL A 25 12.14 10.37 21.66
CA VAL A 25 12.99 9.17 21.73
C VAL A 25 14.44 9.62 21.82
N ALA A 26 15.17 9.09 22.80
CA ALA A 26 16.57 9.38 23.05
C ALA A 26 17.40 9.19 21.76
N ALA A 27 18.32 10.14 21.50
CA ALA A 27 19.21 10.09 20.35
C ALA A 27 20.05 8.81 20.37
N PRO A 28 20.08 8.03 19.28
CA PRO A 28 21.03 6.93 19.16
C PRO A 28 22.47 7.45 19.11
N PRO A 29 23.46 6.61 19.44
CA PRO A 29 24.86 7.01 19.43
C PRO A 29 25.32 7.41 18.02
N ALA A 30 26.32 8.28 17.95
CA ALA A 30 26.86 8.95 16.76
C ALA A 30 27.52 8.03 15.71
N THR A 31 26.93 6.91 15.39
CA THR A 31 27.43 5.94 14.40
C THR A 31 26.81 6.10 13.01
N ASP A 32 25.87 7.01 12.84
CA ASP A 32 25.19 7.22 11.55
C ASP A 32 25.80 8.42 10.79
N ALA A 33 27.12 8.36 10.61
CA ALA A 33 27.82 9.36 9.82
C ALA A 33 27.61 9.12 8.33
N LEU A 34 27.51 10.23 7.55
CA LEU A 34 27.60 10.24 6.09
C LEU A 34 28.69 9.28 5.61
N THR A 35 28.33 8.33 4.75
CA THR A 35 29.28 7.42 4.12
C THR A 35 29.57 7.86 2.70
N VAL A 36 30.86 8.07 2.40
CA VAL A 36 31.34 8.42 1.06
C VAL A 36 31.94 7.20 0.40
N ARG A 37 31.49 6.90 -0.80
CA ARG A 37 31.99 5.78 -1.61
C ARG A 37 32.37 6.27 -3.00
N PHE A 38 33.53 5.86 -3.47
CA PHE A 38 33.94 6.08 -4.85
C PHE A 38 33.71 4.79 -5.64
N VAL A 39 32.86 4.91 -6.66
CA VAL A 39 32.43 3.78 -7.51
C VAL A 39 33.20 3.84 -8.82
N THR A 40 33.85 2.75 -9.15
CA THR A 40 34.63 2.56 -10.41
C THR A 40 34.26 1.23 -11.06
N SER A 41 34.74 0.99 -12.26
CA SER A 41 34.63 -0.32 -12.91
C SER A 41 35.32 -1.47 -12.14
N ALA A 42 36.23 -1.13 -11.22
CA ALA A 42 36.92 -2.12 -10.37
C ALA A 42 36.17 -2.44 -9.07
N GLY A 43 35.13 -1.67 -8.74
CA GLY A 43 34.31 -1.84 -7.53
C GLY A 43 34.09 -0.55 -6.76
N VAL A 44 33.66 -0.70 -5.51
CA VAL A 44 33.34 0.41 -4.60
C VAL A 44 34.38 0.49 -3.49
N VAL A 45 34.87 1.69 -3.25
CA VAL A 45 35.88 1.96 -2.20
C VAL A 45 35.35 3.09 -1.31
N GLU A 46 35.34 2.89 -0.01
CA GLU A 46 35.02 3.93 0.96
C GLU A 46 36.13 4.99 0.99
N LYS A 47 35.73 6.24 1.10
CA LYS A 47 36.58 7.43 1.10
C LYS A 47 36.24 8.36 2.23
N SER A 48 37.15 9.30 2.52
CA SER A 48 36.89 10.37 3.47
C SER A 48 35.95 11.41 2.87
N VAL A 49 35.20 12.08 3.74
CA VAL A 49 34.33 13.20 3.37
C VAL A 49 35.15 14.36 2.79
N GLU A 50 36.37 14.55 3.24
CA GLU A 50 37.30 15.59 2.78
C GLU A 50 37.74 15.38 1.31
N ASP A 51 37.60 14.17 0.78
CA ASP A 51 38.03 13.86 -0.59
C ASP A 51 36.94 14.15 -1.64
N VAL A 52 35.72 14.48 -1.23
CA VAL A 52 34.51 14.52 -2.11
C VAL A 52 34.73 15.41 -3.32
N SER A 53 35.15 16.67 -3.15
CA SER A 53 35.37 17.60 -4.27
C SER A 53 36.44 17.11 -5.25
N GLY A 54 37.53 16.53 -4.71
CA GLY A 54 38.58 15.92 -5.53
C GLY A 54 38.09 14.70 -6.33
N LEU A 55 37.23 13.88 -5.71
CA LEU A 55 36.68 12.68 -6.33
C LEU A 55 35.65 12.97 -7.43
N VAL A 56 34.79 13.98 -7.24
CA VAL A 56 33.81 14.41 -8.25
C VAL A 56 34.50 14.89 -9.53
N GLY A 57 35.70 15.49 -9.41
CA GLY A 57 36.52 15.91 -10.57
C GLY A 57 37.18 14.76 -11.33
N ARG A 58 37.21 13.52 -10.81
CA ARG A 58 37.88 12.38 -11.44
C ARG A 58 37.07 11.82 -12.59
N GLY A 59 37.76 11.41 -13.66
CA GLY A 59 37.16 10.84 -14.87
C GLY A 59 36.95 9.33 -14.85
N ASP A 60 37.49 8.61 -13.82
CA ASP A 60 37.56 7.17 -13.75
C ASP A 60 36.44 6.50 -12.90
N GLY A 61 35.48 7.32 -12.42
CA GLY A 61 34.37 6.85 -11.60
C GLY A 61 33.41 7.98 -11.19
N PHE A 62 32.59 7.72 -10.21
CA PHE A 62 31.67 8.70 -9.62
C PHE A 62 31.56 8.51 -8.11
N VAL A 63 31.06 9.51 -7.41
CA VAL A 63 30.88 9.50 -5.96
C VAL A 63 29.48 9.07 -5.58
N TRP A 64 29.37 8.15 -4.63
CA TRP A 64 28.11 7.78 -3.99
C TRP A 64 28.16 8.17 -2.52
N LEU A 65 27.29 9.10 -2.14
CA LEU A 65 27.13 9.55 -0.76
C LEU A 65 25.84 8.94 -0.20
N ASP A 66 25.97 8.25 0.92
CA ASP A 66 24.83 7.70 1.63
C ASP A 66 24.63 8.47 2.94
N VAL A 67 23.46 9.08 3.09
CA VAL A 67 23.07 9.95 4.19
C VAL A 67 21.97 9.25 5.00
N PRO A 68 22.32 8.54 6.08
CA PRO A 68 21.34 7.87 6.94
C PRO A 68 20.38 8.84 7.63
N GLN A 69 20.88 10.06 7.94
CA GLN A 69 20.08 11.09 8.55
C GLN A 69 20.56 12.48 8.09
N TRP A 70 19.63 13.30 7.63
CA TRP A 70 19.93 14.68 7.24
C TRP A 70 20.16 15.55 8.47
N THR A 71 21.34 16.17 8.57
CA THR A 71 21.72 17.12 9.64
C THR A 71 22.15 18.45 9.05
N VAL A 72 22.26 19.47 9.90
CA VAL A 72 22.71 20.82 9.48
C VAL A 72 24.14 20.77 8.95
N GLU A 73 24.99 19.94 9.55
CA GLU A 73 26.38 19.76 9.17
C GLU A 73 26.49 19.13 7.78
N ILE A 74 25.71 18.06 7.53
CA ILE A 74 25.65 17.38 6.24
C ILE A 74 25.06 18.30 5.18
N ASP A 75 24.02 19.07 5.51
CA ASP A 75 23.43 20.07 4.62
C ASP A 75 24.48 21.10 4.15
N GLY A 76 25.24 21.65 5.09
CA GLY A 76 26.31 22.61 4.78
C GLY A 76 27.41 22.02 3.90
N LEU A 77 27.84 20.80 4.20
CA LEU A 77 28.87 20.08 3.44
C LEU A 77 28.40 19.80 2.01
N LEU A 78 27.21 19.20 1.84
CA LEU A 78 26.70 18.87 0.51
C LEU A 78 26.41 20.12 -0.34
N ALA A 79 26.03 21.23 0.30
CA ALA A 79 25.89 22.50 -0.37
C ALA A 79 27.23 23.02 -0.93
N ALA A 80 28.31 22.88 -0.17
CA ALA A 80 29.64 23.36 -0.55
C ALA A 80 30.30 22.48 -1.61
N GLU A 81 30.22 21.13 -1.42
CA GLU A 81 30.95 20.17 -2.24
C GLU A 81 30.24 19.82 -3.56
N LEU A 82 28.90 19.73 -3.54
CA LEU A 82 28.10 19.28 -4.69
C LEU A 82 27.19 20.36 -5.29
N ASN A 83 27.18 21.56 -4.72
CA ASN A 83 26.33 22.66 -5.16
C ASN A 83 24.85 22.27 -5.27
N LEU A 84 24.36 21.46 -4.32
CA LEU A 84 22.96 21.02 -4.31
C LEU A 84 22.01 22.19 -4.13
N HIS A 85 20.95 22.23 -4.91
CA HIS A 85 20.00 23.33 -4.93
C HIS A 85 19.31 23.50 -3.56
N PRO A 86 19.20 24.74 -3.01
CA PRO A 86 18.65 24.97 -1.66
C PRO A 86 17.25 24.39 -1.45
N VAL A 87 16.36 24.49 -2.45
CA VAL A 87 15.01 23.97 -2.37
C VAL A 87 15.01 22.44 -2.24
N ALA A 88 15.85 21.73 -2.99
CA ALA A 88 15.96 20.28 -2.89
C ALA A 88 16.48 19.83 -1.52
N ARG A 89 17.45 20.58 -0.96
CA ARG A 89 17.97 20.33 0.39
C ARG A 89 16.92 20.55 1.48
N GLU A 90 16.01 21.52 1.30
CA GLU A 90 14.91 21.75 2.22
C GLU A 90 13.94 20.56 2.27
N TYR A 91 13.66 19.91 1.14
CA TYR A 91 12.85 18.68 1.13
C TYR A 91 13.50 17.53 1.92
N CYS A 92 14.82 17.47 2.00
CA CYS A 92 15.49 16.44 2.80
C CYS A 92 15.35 16.62 4.31
N ARG A 93 15.02 17.84 4.80
CA ARG A 93 14.84 18.13 6.23
C ARG A 93 13.53 17.60 6.80
N VAL A 94 12.51 17.47 5.96
CA VAL A 94 11.17 17.04 6.33
C VAL A 94 10.79 15.76 5.61
N ARG A 95 9.83 15.02 6.16
CA ARG A 95 9.27 13.86 5.47
C ARG A 95 8.37 14.34 4.34
N ASN A 96 8.58 13.80 3.14
CA ASN A 96 7.74 14.08 1.99
C ASN A 96 6.66 12.99 1.88
N HIS A 97 5.41 13.41 1.84
CA HIS A 97 4.30 12.46 1.75
C HIS A 97 3.95 12.08 0.30
N MET A 98 4.56 12.74 -0.67
CA MET A 98 4.30 12.51 -2.09
C MET A 98 5.61 12.37 -2.86
N PRO A 99 5.70 11.37 -3.74
CA PRO A 99 6.81 11.27 -4.68
C PRO A 99 6.89 12.49 -5.58
N MET A 100 8.11 12.95 -5.86
CA MET A 100 8.35 14.13 -6.67
C MET A 100 9.65 14.04 -7.44
N VAL A 101 9.79 14.86 -8.47
CA VAL A 101 11.05 15.03 -9.21
C VAL A 101 11.22 16.48 -9.64
N HIS A 102 12.44 17.01 -9.44
CA HIS A 102 12.85 18.35 -9.85
C HIS A 102 14.18 18.27 -10.59
N GLY A 103 14.24 18.89 -11.77
CA GLY A 103 15.49 19.09 -12.50
C GLY A 103 16.14 20.40 -12.10
N TYR A 104 17.40 20.34 -11.76
CA TYR A 104 18.25 21.49 -11.54
C TYR A 104 19.37 21.52 -12.61
N ARG A 105 20.20 22.54 -12.60
CA ARG A 105 21.23 22.70 -13.63
C ARG A 105 22.21 21.52 -13.67
N ASP A 106 22.64 21.05 -12.50
CA ASP A 106 23.73 20.12 -12.34
C ASP A 106 23.29 18.76 -11.80
N HIS A 107 22.01 18.60 -11.47
CA HIS A 107 21.44 17.35 -10.92
C HIS A 107 19.93 17.27 -11.05
N VAL A 108 19.41 16.05 -10.95
CA VAL A 108 17.99 15.75 -10.76
C VAL A 108 17.80 15.32 -9.31
N PHE A 109 16.81 15.89 -8.64
CA PHE A 109 16.33 15.47 -7.32
C PHE A 109 15.05 14.71 -7.47
N MET A 110 14.94 13.53 -6.86
CA MET A 110 13.73 12.74 -6.85
C MET A 110 13.47 12.11 -5.50
N VAL A 111 12.18 12.02 -5.15
CA VAL A 111 11.68 11.35 -3.94
C VAL A 111 10.82 10.18 -4.37
N LEU A 112 11.16 9.00 -3.90
CA LEU A 112 10.44 7.77 -4.17
C LEU A 112 9.97 7.13 -2.86
N HIS A 113 8.83 6.43 -2.94
CA HIS A 113 8.27 5.73 -1.80
C HIS A 113 7.99 4.27 -2.14
N ARG A 114 8.10 3.41 -1.14
CA ARG A 114 7.55 2.07 -1.21
C ARG A 114 6.83 1.70 0.09
N PRO A 115 5.74 0.95 0.00
CA PRO A 115 5.07 0.44 1.18
C PRO A 115 5.83 -0.73 1.78
N VAL A 116 5.78 -0.82 3.10
CA VAL A 116 6.25 -1.94 3.92
C VAL A 116 5.13 -2.32 4.85
N VAL A 117 4.78 -3.59 4.89
CA VAL A 117 3.79 -4.13 5.83
C VAL A 117 4.52 -4.53 7.10
N LEU A 118 4.21 -3.84 8.19
CA LEU A 118 4.62 -4.20 9.53
C LEU A 118 3.60 -5.19 10.12
N GLY A 119 3.94 -5.85 11.20
CA GLY A 119 3.01 -6.81 11.84
C GLY A 119 1.61 -6.22 12.05
N GLN A 120 0.57 -7.04 12.02
CA GLN A 120 -0.85 -6.68 12.18
C GLN A 120 -1.46 -5.82 11.05
N GLY A 121 -0.86 -5.81 9.84
CA GLY A 121 -1.41 -5.10 8.68
C GLY A 121 -1.14 -3.60 8.67
N GLU A 122 -0.32 -3.08 9.58
CA GLU A 122 0.15 -1.69 9.54
C GLU A 122 1.06 -1.52 8.32
N THR A 123 0.68 -0.62 7.40
CA THR A 123 1.48 -0.30 6.23
C THR A 123 2.16 1.06 6.43
N ARG A 124 3.48 1.08 6.31
CA ARG A 124 4.29 2.31 6.33
C ARG A 124 4.93 2.56 4.98
N LEU A 125 5.15 3.84 4.66
CA LEU A 125 5.88 4.23 3.47
C LEU A 125 7.34 4.50 3.84
N VAL A 126 8.24 3.78 3.19
CA VAL A 126 9.68 4.06 3.21
C VAL A 126 9.96 5.08 2.13
N GLU A 127 10.63 6.16 2.50
CA GLU A 127 11.02 7.27 1.62
C GLU A 127 12.50 7.17 1.30
N LEU A 128 12.85 7.31 0.03
CA LEU A 128 14.20 7.43 -0.46
C LEU A 128 14.33 8.69 -1.31
N ASP A 129 15.12 9.64 -0.84
CA ASP A 129 15.48 10.83 -1.60
C ASP A 129 16.78 10.58 -2.36
N LEU A 130 16.79 10.96 -3.63
CA LEU A 130 17.91 10.76 -4.53
C LEU A 130 18.31 12.07 -5.20
N PHE A 131 19.59 12.43 -5.11
CA PHE A 131 20.20 13.41 -6.00
C PHE A 131 21.07 12.68 -7.00
N VAL A 132 20.82 12.89 -8.26
CA VAL A 132 21.56 12.24 -9.34
C VAL A 132 22.17 13.31 -10.24
N GLY A 133 23.47 13.45 -10.17
CA GLY A 133 24.27 14.33 -11.02
C GLY A 133 25.11 13.54 -11.99
N ASP A 134 25.88 14.24 -12.85
CA ASP A 134 26.74 13.61 -13.86
C ASP A 134 27.82 12.71 -13.24
N ARG A 135 28.29 13.04 -12.05
CA ARG A 135 29.42 12.38 -11.36
C ARG A 135 29.14 12.01 -9.91
N PHE A 136 27.92 12.09 -9.48
CA PHE A 136 27.56 11.72 -8.10
C PHE A 136 26.14 11.19 -8.00
N VAL A 137 25.92 10.38 -6.96
CA VAL A 137 24.60 10.02 -6.42
C VAL A 137 24.61 10.31 -4.94
N VAL A 138 23.56 10.96 -4.44
CA VAL A 138 23.32 11.06 -2.99
C VAL A 138 22.03 10.34 -2.67
N THR A 139 22.10 9.40 -1.75
CA THR A 139 20.95 8.72 -1.17
C THR A 139 20.68 9.26 0.22
N VAL A 140 19.44 9.66 0.49
CA VAL A 140 19.03 10.19 1.81
C VAL A 140 17.91 9.36 2.36
N HIS A 141 18.07 8.91 3.59
CA HIS A 141 17.08 8.17 4.34
C HIS A 141 16.35 9.07 5.34
N LYS A 142 15.16 8.67 5.73
CA LYS A 142 14.43 9.34 6.81
C LYS A 142 14.51 8.53 8.11
N ARG A 143 14.53 9.23 9.23
CA ARG A 143 14.78 8.68 10.57
C ARG A 143 13.90 7.51 10.98
N ASP A 144 12.65 7.46 10.49
CA ASP A 144 11.67 6.43 10.85
C ASP A 144 11.92 5.06 10.21
N GLN A 145 12.92 4.95 9.34
CA GLN A 145 13.21 3.71 8.59
C GLN A 145 13.95 2.66 9.43
N VAL A 146 14.49 3.02 10.58
CA VAL A 146 15.21 2.09 11.47
C VAL A 146 14.31 0.93 11.93
N SER A 147 13.02 1.19 12.17
CA SER A 147 12.06 0.15 12.53
C SER A 147 11.70 -0.80 11.36
N VAL A 148 11.83 -0.31 10.14
CA VAL A 148 11.55 -1.08 8.91
C VAL A 148 12.71 -2.02 8.60
N ALA A 149 13.96 -1.59 8.76
CA ALA A 149 15.15 -2.43 8.59
C ALA A 149 15.12 -3.65 9.54
N ALA A 150 14.57 -3.50 10.74
CA ALA A 150 14.41 -4.61 11.68
C ALA A 150 13.42 -5.69 11.19
N VAL A 151 12.46 -5.33 10.32
CA VAL A 151 11.46 -6.26 9.76
C VAL A 151 11.93 -6.86 8.43
N GLU A 152 12.62 -6.08 7.60
CA GLU A 152 13.01 -6.51 6.24
C GLU A 152 14.45 -7.03 6.13
N GLY A 153 15.26 -6.85 7.15
CA GLY A 153 16.66 -7.27 7.18
C GLY A 153 17.59 -6.24 6.51
N MET A 154 17.79 -6.31 5.19
CA MET A 154 18.69 -5.41 4.46
C MET A 154 17.94 -4.27 3.77
N SER A 155 18.50 -3.05 3.84
CA SER A 155 18.04 -1.92 3.04
C SER A 155 18.37 -2.11 1.54
N GLU A 156 17.78 -1.28 0.65
CA GLU A 156 18.13 -1.26 -0.78
C GLU A 156 19.62 -0.96 -1.00
N ILE A 157 20.19 -0.13 -0.14
CA ILE A 157 21.60 0.25 -0.21
C ILE A 157 22.51 -0.91 0.15
N GLU A 158 22.23 -1.56 1.28
CA GLU A 158 23.00 -2.74 1.72
C GLU A 158 22.93 -3.88 0.70
N GLU A 159 21.74 -4.11 0.14
CA GLU A 159 21.57 -5.13 -0.89
C GLU A 159 22.30 -4.77 -2.19
N THR A 160 22.27 -3.49 -2.59
CA THR A 160 23.03 -3.01 -3.75
C THR A 160 24.54 -3.18 -3.52
N LEU A 161 25.05 -2.82 -2.35
CA LEU A 161 26.45 -3.01 -1.98
C LEU A 161 26.84 -4.50 -1.99
N ALA A 162 25.99 -5.36 -1.44
CA ALA A 162 26.22 -6.81 -1.46
C ALA A 162 26.26 -7.37 -2.89
N ARG A 163 25.41 -6.87 -3.80
CA ARG A 163 25.41 -7.25 -5.21
C ARG A 163 26.65 -6.77 -5.95
N ILE A 164 27.13 -5.57 -5.66
CA ILE A 164 28.38 -5.04 -6.22
C ILE A 164 29.56 -5.87 -5.69
N GLY A 165 29.64 -6.08 -4.37
CA GLY A 165 30.71 -6.87 -3.75
C GLY A 165 30.77 -8.33 -4.24
N ALA A 166 29.62 -8.91 -4.59
CA ALA A 166 29.52 -10.23 -5.19
C ALA A 166 29.81 -10.24 -6.73
N GLY A 167 30.09 -9.11 -7.32
CA GLY A 167 30.31 -8.97 -8.77
C GLY A 167 29.06 -9.22 -9.63
N ARG A 168 27.86 -9.17 -9.04
CA ARG A 168 26.61 -9.38 -9.77
C ARG A 168 26.19 -8.15 -10.58
N ILE A 169 26.58 -6.97 -10.13
CA ILE A 169 26.38 -5.70 -10.81
C ILE A 169 27.67 -4.88 -10.71
N ALA A 170 27.94 -4.05 -11.71
CA ALA A 170 29.09 -3.15 -11.74
C ALA A 170 28.68 -1.82 -12.35
N PRO A 171 28.00 -0.93 -11.58
CA PRO A 171 27.53 0.34 -12.09
C PRO A 171 28.70 1.23 -12.50
N ARG A 172 28.65 1.79 -13.70
CA ARG A 172 29.67 2.65 -14.29
C ARG A 172 29.26 4.11 -14.31
N THR A 173 27.94 4.35 -14.21
CA THR A 173 27.37 5.69 -14.21
C THR A 173 26.47 5.90 -12.98
N PRO A 174 26.22 7.16 -12.57
CA PRO A 174 25.23 7.48 -11.55
C PRO A 174 23.85 6.92 -11.83
N ILE A 175 23.43 6.89 -13.09
CA ILE A 175 22.13 6.34 -13.50
C ILE A 175 22.09 4.82 -13.35
N GLU A 176 23.15 4.09 -13.69
CA GLU A 176 23.22 2.63 -13.47
C GLU A 176 23.12 2.29 -11.97
N LEU A 177 23.75 3.08 -11.09
CA LEU A 177 23.61 2.91 -9.64
C LEU A 177 22.17 3.21 -9.19
N THR A 178 21.60 4.31 -9.69
CA THR A 178 20.19 4.67 -9.42
C THR A 178 19.25 3.56 -9.88
N HIS A 179 19.50 2.99 -11.08
CA HIS A 179 18.76 1.84 -11.57
C HIS A 179 18.86 0.63 -10.64
N ALA A 180 20.06 0.32 -10.15
CA ALA A 180 20.26 -0.80 -9.22
C ALA A 180 19.47 -0.61 -7.92
N LEU A 181 19.47 0.60 -7.33
CA LEU A 181 18.74 0.93 -6.11
C LEU A 181 17.22 0.90 -6.31
N VAL A 182 16.73 1.62 -7.34
CA VAL A 182 15.30 1.79 -7.57
C VAL A 182 14.65 0.50 -8.09
N SER A 183 15.39 -0.32 -8.83
CA SER A 183 14.90 -1.65 -9.24
C SER A 183 14.63 -2.58 -8.05
N LEU A 184 15.38 -2.45 -6.96
CA LEU A 184 15.11 -3.18 -5.72
C LEU A 184 13.81 -2.71 -5.05
N MET A 185 13.52 -1.41 -5.06
CA MET A 185 12.24 -0.90 -4.58
C MET A 185 11.07 -1.50 -5.37
N ALA A 186 11.17 -1.51 -6.71
CA ALA A 186 10.16 -2.13 -7.58
C ALA A 186 10.03 -3.64 -7.35
N LEU A 187 11.15 -4.34 -7.15
CA LEU A 187 11.17 -5.77 -6.84
C LEU A 187 10.44 -6.06 -5.52
N ARG A 188 10.71 -5.30 -4.46
CA ARG A 188 10.06 -5.48 -3.16
C ARG A 188 8.57 -5.19 -3.21
N GLN A 189 8.16 -4.15 -3.95
CA GLN A 189 6.73 -3.90 -4.19
C GLN A 189 6.07 -5.07 -4.94
N ARG A 190 6.74 -5.63 -5.95
CA ARG A 190 6.24 -6.81 -6.68
C ARG A 190 6.09 -8.02 -5.78
N LEU A 191 7.07 -8.28 -4.91
CA LEU A 191 7.01 -9.39 -3.95
C LEU A 191 5.86 -9.21 -2.96
N LEU A 192 5.62 -7.99 -2.49
CA LEU A 192 4.47 -7.67 -1.64
C LEU A 192 3.14 -7.96 -2.36
N VAL A 193 3.00 -7.57 -3.65
CA VAL A 193 1.79 -7.92 -4.42
C VAL A 193 1.62 -9.42 -4.56
N GLN A 194 2.70 -10.18 -4.76
CA GLN A 194 2.65 -11.64 -4.84
C GLN A 194 2.21 -12.28 -3.51
N ASP A 195 2.71 -11.78 -2.38
CA ASP A 195 2.27 -12.24 -1.06
C ASP A 195 0.78 -11.94 -0.82
N VAL A 196 0.35 -10.74 -1.17
CA VAL A 196 -1.06 -10.35 -1.10
C VAL A 196 -1.93 -11.23 -2.00
N ALA A 197 -1.49 -11.55 -3.22
CA ALA A 197 -2.23 -12.43 -4.13
C ALA A 197 -2.47 -13.82 -3.53
N VAL A 198 -1.49 -14.38 -2.83
CA VAL A 198 -1.66 -15.65 -2.10
C VAL A 198 -2.74 -15.52 -1.02
N ARG A 199 -2.71 -14.44 -0.22
CA ARG A 199 -3.72 -14.19 0.82
C ARG A 199 -5.11 -13.97 0.23
N VAL A 200 -5.25 -13.28 -0.90
CA VAL A 200 -6.53 -13.12 -1.61
C VAL A 200 -7.08 -14.47 -2.05
N ALA A 201 -6.25 -15.34 -2.63
CA ALA A 201 -6.66 -16.68 -3.03
C ALA A 201 -7.10 -17.56 -1.84
N GLU A 202 -6.41 -17.47 -0.70
CA GLU A 202 -6.82 -18.17 0.53
C GLU A 202 -8.18 -17.70 1.06
N VAL A 203 -8.41 -16.38 1.03
CA VAL A 203 -9.70 -15.80 1.43
C VAL A 203 -10.81 -16.24 0.47
N GLU A 204 -10.55 -16.22 -0.84
CA GLU A 204 -11.49 -16.72 -1.86
C GLU A 204 -11.87 -18.17 -1.59
N GLU A 205 -10.89 -19.04 -1.34
CA GLU A 205 -11.12 -20.45 -1.03
C GLU A 205 -11.98 -20.61 0.23
N LYS A 206 -11.68 -19.87 1.32
CA LYS A 206 -12.48 -19.88 2.55
C LYS A 206 -13.93 -19.46 2.28
N VAL A 207 -14.13 -18.39 1.47
CA VAL A 207 -15.46 -17.93 1.04
C VAL A 207 -16.17 -19.02 0.24
N LEU A 208 -15.51 -19.63 -0.73
CA LEU A 208 -16.09 -20.68 -1.60
C LEU A 208 -16.49 -21.93 -0.81
N ARG A 209 -15.66 -22.38 0.11
CA ARG A 209 -15.90 -23.59 0.92
C ARG A 209 -16.84 -23.38 2.11
N ARG A 210 -17.35 -22.17 2.33
CA ARG A 210 -18.18 -21.81 3.51
C ARG A 210 -17.47 -22.04 4.86
N GLN A 211 -16.16 -21.92 4.90
CA GLN A 211 -15.33 -22.18 6.08
C GLN A 211 -15.04 -20.90 6.90
N LEU A 212 -15.74 -19.81 6.61
CA LEU A 212 -15.61 -18.57 7.38
C LEU A 212 -16.31 -18.77 8.74
N THR A 213 -15.49 -18.92 9.77
CA THR A 213 -15.96 -19.15 11.15
C THR A 213 -16.43 -17.85 11.78
N ASP A 214 -15.73 -16.75 11.47
CA ASP A 214 -16.01 -15.39 11.94
C ASP A 214 -16.18 -14.44 10.76
N PRO A 215 -17.42 -13.95 10.51
CA PRO A 215 -17.68 -13.02 9.42
C PRO A 215 -17.01 -11.66 9.59
N GLU A 216 -16.87 -11.16 10.81
CA GLU A 216 -16.31 -9.84 11.11
C GLU A 216 -14.79 -9.83 10.90
N GLN A 217 -14.11 -10.81 11.45
CA GLN A 217 -12.67 -10.99 11.27
C GLN A 217 -12.29 -11.19 9.79
N SER A 218 -13.10 -11.93 9.04
CA SER A 218 -12.85 -12.15 7.61
C SER A 218 -12.98 -10.87 6.79
N LEU A 219 -13.93 -9.99 7.15
CA LEU A 219 -14.07 -8.68 6.50
C LEU A 219 -12.88 -7.77 6.84
N GLU A 220 -12.45 -7.77 8.09
CA GLU A 220 -11.28 -7.00 8.52
C GLU A 220 -10.03 -7.42 7.73
N GLU A 221 -9.78 -8.73 7.60
CA GLU A 221 -8.68 -9.26 6.79
C GLU A 221 -8.74 -8.77 5.33
N MET A 222 -9.95 -8.80 4.70
CA MET A 222 -10.14 -8.31 3.33
C MET A 222 -9.86 -6.80 3.21
N PHE A 223 -10.23 -6.00 4.22
CA PHE A 223 -9.96 -4.56 4.21
C PHE A 223 -8.48 -4.24 4.41
N LEU A 224 -7.76 -4.97 5.27
CA LEU A 224 -6.31 -4.83 5.42
C LEU A 224 -5.59 -5.13 4.11
N VAL A 225 -5.92 -6.24 3.46
CA VAL A 225 -5.38 -6.62 2.14
C VAL A 225 -5.68 -5.55 1.09
N ARG A 226 -6.90 -5.00 1.08
CA ARG A 226 -7.26 -3.90 0.18
C ARG A 226 -6.42 -2.65 0.41
N TYR A 227 -6.15 -2.31 1.66
CA TYR A 227 -5.34 -1.15 2.02
C TYR A 227 -3.88 -1.33 1.58
N GLU A 228 -3.32 -2.51 1.77
CA GLU A 228 -1.97 -2.85 1.29
C GLU A 228 -1.87 -2.72 -0.23
N LEU A 229 -2.82 -3.30 -0.98
CA LEU A 229 -2.88 -3.16 -2.44
C LEU A 229 -3.01 -1.69 -2.88
N LEU A 230 -3.84 -0.89 -2.19
CA LEU A 230 -3.99 0.52 -2.50
C LEU A 230 -2.68 1.28 -2.31
N SER A 231 -1.93 0.97 -1.25
CA SER A 231 -0.64 1.58 -0.96
C SER A 231 0.40 1.25 -2.04
N VAL A 232 0.48 -0.01 -2.47
CA VAL A 232 1.38 -0.41 -3.56
C VAL A 232 0.97 0.24 -4.88
N ARG A 233 -0.31 0.21 -5.20
CA ARG A 233 -0.85 0.81 -6.42
C ARG A 233 -0.49 2.28 -6.54
N THR A 234 -0.73 3.04 -5.48
CA THR A 234 -0.49 4.47 -5.44
C THR A 234 0.99 4.79 -5.55
N THR A 235 1.85 4.10 -4.80
CA THR A 235 3.29 4.33 -4.84
C THR A 235 3.91 3.89 -6.16
N ALA A 236 3.45 2.80 -6.75
CA ALA A 236 3.93 2.36 -8.07
C ALA A 236 3.54 3.34 -9.19
N ALA A 237 2.30 3.84 -9.18
CA ALA A 237 1.84 4.84 -10.15
C ALA A 237 2.63 6.14 -10.06
N HIS A 238 2.85 6.65 -8.85
CA HIS A 238 3.64 7.86 -8.64
C HIS A 238 5.12 7.66 -9.02
N SER A 239 5.71 6.50 -8.70
CA SER A 239 7.09 6.20 -9.08
C SER A 239 7.24 6.13 -10.61
N GLU A 240 6.25 5.56 -11.32
CA GLU A 240 6.20 5.57 -12.79
C GLU A 240 6.20 7.01 -13.32
N GLU A 241 5.38 7.91 -12.75
CA GLU A 241 5.32 9.32 -13.14
C GLU A 241 6.64 10.05 -12.88
N VAL A 242 7.22 9.89 -11.68
CA VAL A 242 8.50 10.48 -11.30
C VAL A 242 9.59 10.09 -12.28
N LEU A 243 9.71 8.79 -12.60
CA LEU A 243 10.72 8.28 -13.53
C LEU A 243 10.50 8.74 -14.96
N ALA A 244 9.24 8.83 -15.42
CA ALA A 244 8.90 9.39 -16.72
C ALA A 244 9.30 10.87 -16.85
N ARG A 245 9.16 11.64 -15.76
CA ARG A 245 9.60 13.05 -15.73
C ARG A 245 11.13 13.15 -15.61
N ALA A 246 11.76 12.32 -14.76
CA ALA A 246 13.23 12.28 -14.62
C ALA A 246 13.91 12.03 -15.99
N ARG A 247 13.39 11.09 -16.79
CA ARG A 247 13.88 10.81 -18.13
C ARG A 247 13.83 12.02 -19.06
N LYS A 248 12.79 12.85 -18.95
CA LYS A 248 12.69 14.10 -19.73
C LYS A 248 13.65 15.18 -19.25
N LEU A 249 13.97 15.22 -17.97
CA LEU A 249 14.84 16.23 -17.35
C LEU A 249 16.32 15.96 -17.65
N LEU A 250 16.73 14.70 -17.78
CA LEU A 250 18.11 14.32 -18.11
C LEU A 250 18.49 14.63 -19.57
N GLY A 251 17.50 14.91 -20.43
CA GLY A 251 17.71 15.40 -21.80
C GLY A 251 18.28 14.36 -22.78
N PRO A 252 18.29 14.67 -24.08
CA PRO A 252 18.83 13.80 -25.12
C PRO A 252 20.36 13.90 -25.17
N GLY A 253 21.06 12.97 -24.60
CA GLY A 253 22.54 12.97 -24.67
C GLY A 253 23.17 11.67 -24.23
N HIS A 254 22.42 10.88 -23.45
CA HIS A 254 22.91 9.64 -22.88
C HIS A 254 21.89 8.53 -23.17
N HIS A 255 21.96 7.94 -24.34
CA HIS A 255 21.00 6.89 -24.78
C HIS A 255 20.90 5.73 -23.77
N ASP A 256 22.02 5.32 -23.20
CA ASP A 256 22.05 4.23 -22.21
C ASP A 256 21.32 4.62 -20.90
N ASP A 257 21.46 5.86 -20.44
CA ASP A 257 20.78 6.37 -19.25
C ASP A 257 19.26 6.47 -19.48
N GLU A 258 18.83 6.87 -20.69
CA GLU A 258 17.43 6.90 -21.07
C GLU A 258 16.80 5.51 -21.05
N VAL A 259 17.53 4.49 -21.53
CA VAL A 259 17.10 3.08 -21.50
C VAL A 259 16.95 2.58 -20.06
N GLN A 260 17.90 2.90 -19.18
CA GLN A 260 17.83 2.51 -17.76
C GLN A 260 16.61 3.09 -17.06
N LEU A 261 16.31 4.38 -17.26
CA LEU A 261 15.13 5.01 -16.69
C LEU A 261 13.82 4.49 -17.29
N ALA A 262 13.81 4.17 -18.59
CA ALA A 262 12.66 3.55 -19.24
C ALA A 262 12.37 2.16 -18.67
N ASP A 263 13.41 1.35 -18.41
CA ASP A 263 13.25 0.04 -17.77
C ASP A 263 12.68 0.15 -16.36
N LEU A 264 13.18 1.09 -15.55
CA LEU A 264 12.60 1.36 -14.22
C LEU A 264 11.13 1.77 -14.33
N GLN A 265 10.79 2.67 -15.24
CA GLN A 265 9.40 3.07 -15.48
C GLN A 265 8.52 1.86 -15.81
N ASP A 266 9.00 0.97 -16.68
CA ASP A 266 8.28 -0.25 -17.07
C ASP A 266 8.15 -1.26 -15.90
N MET A 267 9.14 -1.32 -15.00
CA MET A 267 9.05 -2.12 -13.78
C MET A 267 7.88 -1.66 -12.90
N PHE A 268 7.79 -0.36 -12.60
CA PHE A 268 6.69 0.17 -11.78
C PHE A 268 5.34 0.08 -12.48
N ARG A 269 5.28 0.28 -13.80
CA ARG A 269 4.07 0.04 -14.59
C ARG A 269 3.59 -1.39 -14.50
N ARG A 270 4.49 -2.38 -14.48
CA ARG A 270 4.14 -3.79 -14.26
C ARG A 270 3.59 -4.02 -12.86
N VAL A 271 4.23 -3.46 -11.82
CA VAL A 271 3.72 -3.54 -10.44
C VAL A 271 2.33 -2.93 -10.34
N HIS A 272 2.12 -1.74 -10.89
CA HIS A 272 0.82 -1.06 -10.91
C HIS A 272 -0.27 -1.95 -11.54
N ARG A 273 -0.03 -2.51 -12.74
CA ARG A 273 -1.00 -3.39 -13.40
C ARG A 273 -1.28 -4.68 -12.65
N MET A 274 -0.26 -5.29 -12.04
CA MET A 274 -0.45 -6.47 -11.19
C MET A 274 -1.36 -6.12 -10.01
N THR A 275 -1.13 -4.98 -9.38
CA THR A 275 -1.94 -4.54 -8.24
C THR A 275 -3.39 -4.24 -8.64
N ASP A 276 -3.62 -3.64 -9.81
CA ASP A 276 -4.98 -3.43 -10.34
C ASP A 276 -5.72 -4.76 -10.51
N SER A 277 -5.06 -5.78 -11.07
CA SER A 277 -5.64 -7.11 -11.25
C SER A 277 -6.02 -7.75 -9.90
N GLU A 278 -5.16 -7.67 -8.90
CA GLU A 278 -5.43 -8.21 -7.57
C GLU A 278 -6.55 -7.45 -6.84
N GLN A 279 -6.64 -6.12 -7.03
CA GLN A 279 -7.76 -5.33 -6.50
C GLN A 279 -9.10 -5.73 -7.11
N GLU A 280 -9.14 -5.99 -8.41
CA GLU A 280 -10.34 -6.45 -9.11
C GLU A 280 -10.77 -7.83 -8.61
N LEU A 281 -9.83 -8.76 -8.45
CA LEU A 281 -10.09 -10.08 -7.88
C LEU A 281 -10.64 -9.97 -6.45
N LEU A 282 -9.99 -9.19 -5.59
CA LEU A 282 -10.45 -8.99 -4.21
C LEU A 282 -11.85 -8.36 -4.14
N ALA A 283 -12.15 -7.41 -5.02
CA ALA A 283 -13.49 -6.82 -5.10
C ALA A 283 -14.54 -7.89 -5.43
N GLY A 284 -14.24 -8.79 -6.37
CA GLY A 284 -15.08 -9.94 -6.69
C GLY A 284 -15.30 -10.89 -5.51
N VAL A 285 -14.26 -11.16 -4.72
CA VAL A 285 -14.34 -11.99 -3.51
C VAL A 285 -15.25 -11.33 -2.46
N ILE A 286 -15.10 -10.02 -2.25
CA ILE A 286 -15.94 -9.24 -1.32
C ILE A 286 -17.41 -9.29 -1.75
N ASP A 287 -17.70 -9.12 -3.04
CA ASP A 287 -19.07 -9.17 -3.58
C ASP A 287 -19.68 -10.57 -3.46
N LEU A 288 -18.89 -11.61 -3.72
CA LEU A 288 -19.30 -12.99 -3.50
C LEU A 288 -19.64 -13.24 -2.02
N TYR A 289 -18.80 -12.75 -1.12
CA TYR A 289 -19.02 -12.85 0.33
C TYR A 289 -20.33 -12.17 0.74
N ARG A 290 -20.56 -10.91 0.30
CA ARG A 290 -21.80 -10.16 0.56
C ARG A 290 -23.03 -10.91 0.05
N THR A 291 -23.03 -11.35 -1.20
CA THR A 291 -24.11 -12.10 -1.82
C THR A 291 -24.46 -13.34 -1.03
N ARG A 292 -23.45 -14.07 -0.53
CA ARG A 292 -23.66 -15.25 0.30
C ARG A 292 -24.24 -14.94 1.66
N ASN A 293 -23.84 -13.85 2.26
CA ASN A 293 -24.37 -13.41 3.55
C ASN A 293 -25.83 -12.96 3.42
N ASP A 294 -26.15 -12.21 2.37
CA ASP A 294 -27.51 -11.79 2.04
C ASP A 294 -28.43 -13.01 1.80
N THR A 295 -27.91 -14.02 1.09
CA THR A 295 -28.64 -15.28 0.90
C THR A 295 -28.95 -15.99 2.23
N LYS A 296 -28.00 -16.01 3.18
CA LYS A 296 -28.25 -16.58 4.52
C LYS A 296 -29.33 -15.81 5.28
N LEU A 297 -29.31 -14.48 5.20
CA LEU A 297 -30.33 -13.62 5.83
C LEU A 297 -31.70 -13.83 5.20
N THR A 298 -31.76 -13.96 3.88
CA THR A 298 -33.01 -14.24 3.15
C THR A 298 -33.58 -15.58 3.59
N ILE A 299 -32.78 -16.65 3.64
CA ILE A 299 -33.23 -17.97 4.10
C ILE A 299 -33.69 -17.91 5.56
N ALA A 300 -33.01 -17.18 6.44
CA ALA A 300 -33.41 -17.02 7.83
C ALA A 300 -34.76 -16.29 7.94
N SER A 301 -34.95 -15.21 7.17
CA SER A 301 -36.21 -14.46 7.07
C SER A 301 -37.34 -15.34 6.56
N GLU A 302 -37.13 -16.15 5.52
CA GLU A 302 -38.10 -17.10 4.99
C GLU A 302 -38.54 -18.10 6.07
N ARG A 303 -37.58 -18.69 6.81
CA ARG A 303 -37.87 -19.60 7.92
C ARG A 303 -38.69 -18.94 9.01
N LEU A 304 -38.36 -17.67 9.39
CA LEU A 304 -39.18 -16.93 10.37
C LEU A 304 -40.57 -16.64 9.86
N ALA A 305 -40.75 -16.32 8.58
CA ALA A 305 -42.04 -16.12 7.97
C ALA A 305 -42.89 -17.38 7.96
N VAL A 306 -42.28 -18.54 7.71
CA VAL A 306 -42.96 -19.87 7.80
C VAL A 306 -43.41 -20.14 9.24
N LEU A 307 -42.55 -19.89 10.24
CA LEU A 307 -42.92 -20.07 11.66
C LEU A 307 -44.08 -19.15 12.03
N ALA A 308 -44.02 -17.88 11.62
CA ALA A 308 -45.07 -16.90 11.89
C ALA A 308 -46.41 -17.32 11.23
N ALA A 309 -46.36 -17.77 9.96
CA ALA A 309 -47.56 -18.22 9.21
C ALA A 309 -48.24 -19.43 9.87
N ILE A 310 -47.48 -20.26 10.59
CA ILE A 310 -48.05 -21.42 11.31
C ILE A 310 -48.57 -20.99 12.69
N THR A 311 -47.82 -20.17 13.42
CA THR A 311 -48.13 -19.84 14.83
C THR A 311 -49.20 -18.77 14.97
N LEU A 312 -49.26 -17.76 14.09
CA LEU A 312 -50.21 -16.65 14.18
C LEU A 312 -51.70 -17.11 14.10
N PRO A 313 -52.12 -17.96 13.11
CA PRO A 313 -53.49 -18.44 13.05
C PRO A 313 -53.85 -19.30 14.27
N ALA A 314 -52.92 -20.15 14.72
CA ALA A 314 -53.12 -21.00 15.89
C ALA A 314 -53.30 -20.15 17.14
N THR A 315 -52.45 -19.11 17.33
CA THR A 315 -52.54 -18.18 18.47
C THR A 315 -53.85 -17.36 18.42
N ALA A 316 -54.25 -16.89 17.24
CA ALA A 316 -55.45 -16.10 17.07
C ALA A 316 -56.73 -16.93 17.45
N ILE A 317 -56.82 -18.15 16.98
CA ILE A 317 -57.92 -19.05 17.32
C ILE A 317 -57.93 -19.38 18.81
N SER A 318 -56.77 -19.69 19.39
CA SER A 318 -56.65 -19.95 20.83
C SER A 318 -57.03 -18.72 21.67
N SER A 319 -56.64 -17.51 21.24
CA SER A 319 -56.97 -16.28 21.89
C SER A 319 -58.49 -15.96 21.90
N VAL A 320 -59.15 -16.12 20.76
CA VAL A 320 -60.59 -15.95 20.67
C VAL A 320 -61.35 -16.92 21.54
N TYR A 321 -60.93 -18.19 21.60
CA TYR A 321 -61.51 -19.19 22.50
C TYR A 321 -61.21 -18.88 23.99
N GLY A 322 -60.04 -18.35 24.29
CA GLY A 322 -59.64 -17.98 25.67
C GLY A 322 -60.35 -16.73 26.23
N MET A 323 -60.93 -15.89 25.36
CA MET A 323 -61.58 -14.63 25.81
C MET A 323 -62.92 -14.80 26.45
N ASN A 324 -63.45 -16.01 26.69
CA ASN A 324 -64.74 -16.33 27.33
C ASN A 324 -65.94 -15.53 26.70
N VAL A 325 -65.86 -15.10 25.46
CA VAL A 325 -66.91 -14.36 24.75
C VAL A 325 -68.06 -15.29 24.33
N ILE A 326 -67.77 -16.63 24.26
CA ILE A 326 -68.74 -17.66 23.97
C ILE A 326 -69.04 -18.34 25.31
N VAL A 327 -70.04 -17.82 26.01
CA VAL A 327 -70.49 -18.35 27.32
C VAL A 327 -71.28 -19.62 27.08
N ASN A 328 -70.63 -20.72 27.24
CA ASN A 328 -71.34 -22.00 27.47
C ASN A 328 -70.69 -22.64 28.69
N PRO A 329 -71.44 -22.94 29.79
CA PRO A 329 -70.89 -23.39 31.05
C PRO A 329 -70.33 -24.83 31.02
N HIS A 330 -70.42 -25.53 29.90
CA HIS A 330 -69.91 -26.88 29.72
C HIS A 330 -68.92 -26.92 28.56
N THR A 331 -67.69 -27.23 28.84
CA THR A 331 -66.65 -27.51 27.82
C THR A 331 -66.99 -28.84 27.14
N GLU A 332 -67.72 -28.79 26.04
CA GLU A 332 -68.01 -29.98 25.27
C GLU A 332 -66.74 -30.48 24.58
N PRO A 333 -66.25 -31.73 24.85
CA PRO A 333 -65.03 -32.24 24.24
C PRO A 333 -65.09 -32.27 22.68
N VAL A 334 -66.29 -32.29 22.13
CA VAL A 334 -66.54 -32.23 20.70
C VAL A 334 -66.17 -30.88 20.10
N GLN A 335 -66.49 -29.74 20.74
CA GLN A 335 -66.16 -28.41 20.26
C GLN A 335 -64.63 -28.19 20.33
N LEU A 336 -63.94 -28.60 21.37
CA LEU A 336 -62.48 -28.53 21.49
C LEU A 336 -61.83 -29.34 20.35
N THR A 337 -62.30 -30.54 20.12
CA THR A 337 -61.76 -31.40 19.04
C THR A 337 -61.92 -30.77 17.65
N VAL A 338 -63.08 -30.17 17.36
CA VAL A 338 -63.35 -29.49 16.10
C VAL A 338 -62.42 -28.33 15.88
N VAL A 339 -62.17 -27.48 16.92
CA VAL A 339 -61.25 -26.34 16.84
C VAL A 339 -59.81 -26.81 16.60
N LEU A 340 -59.34 -27.84 17.30
CA LEU A 340 -58.02 -28.40 17.08
C LEU A 340 -57.86 -28.97 15.64
N ILE A 341 -58.89 -29.62 15.08
CA ILE A 341 -58.87 -30.09 13.71
C ILE A 341 -58.78 -28.92 12.72
N ILE A 342 -59.54 -27.83 12.92
CA ILE A 342 -59.52 -26.65 12.08
C ILE A 342 -58.10 -25.99 12.15
N MET A 343 -57.54 -25.85 13.34
CA MET A 343 -56.17 -25.32 13.53
C MET A 343 -55.14 -26.18 12.78
N ALA A 344 -55.21 -27.49 12.92
CA ALA A 344 -54.32 -28.42 12.24
C ALA A 344 -54.49 -28.37 10.71
N ALA A 345 -55.72 -28.25 10.23
CA ALA A 345 -56.00 -28.14 8.79
C ALA A 345 -55.47 -26.83 8.20
N ILE A 346 -55.67 -25.66 8.87
CA ILE A 346 -55.16 -24.38 8.43
C ILE A 346 -53.63 -24.42 8.43
N SER A 347 -52.99 -24.89 9.50
CA SER A 347 -51.54 -25.02 9.58
C SER A 347 -50.96 -25.94 8.51
N GLY A 348 -51.66 -27.06 8.22
CA GLY A 348 -51.28 -28.01 7.16
C GLY A 348 -51.38 -27.42 5.75
N VAL A 349 -52.45 -26.65 5.48
CA VAL A 349 -52.61 -25.92 4.20
C VAL A 349 -51.52 -24.89 4.01
N LEU A 350 -51.24 -24.07 5.05
CA LEU A 350 -50.18 -23.06 5.01
C LEU A 350 -48.81 -23.70 4.83
N LEU A 351 -48.50 -24.78 5.55
CA LEU A 351 -47.26 -25.53 5.36
C LEU A 351 -47.12 -26.08 3.94
N ARG A 352 -48.20 -26.60 3.36
CA ARG A 352 -48.19 -27.12 2.00
C ARG A 352 -48.00 -25.98 0.97
N TRP A 353 -48.58 -24.80 1.25
CA TRP A 353 -48.46 -23.62 0.42
C TRP A 353 -47.02 -23.06 0.46
N THR A 354 -46.40 -22.89 1.66
CA THR A 354 -45.03 -22.44 1.82
C THR A 354 -44.03 -23.39 1.17
N LYS A 355 -44.26 -24.71 1.28
CA LYS A 355 -43.45 -25.74 0.59
C LYS A 355 -43.56 -25.61 -0.93
N LYS A 356 -44.76 -25.31 -1.46
CA LYS A 356 -44.98 -25.11 -2.91
C LYS A 356 -44.31 -23.84 -3.43
N GLN A 357 -44.13 -22.81 -2.57
CA GLN A 357 -43.40 -21.57 -2.89
C GLN A 357 -41.88 -21.74 -2.82
N GLY A 358 -41.38 -22.89 -2.39
CA GLY A 358 -39.94 -23.14 -2.30
C GLY A 358 -39.22 -22.51 -1.07
N TRP A 359 -40.01 -22.14 -0.05
CA TRP A 359 -39.46 -21.51 1.17
C TRP A 359 -38.77 -22.51 2.11
N TRP A 360 -38.84 -23.78 1.83
CA TRP A 360 -38.04 -24.89 2.41
C TRP A 360 -38.24 -26.25 1.72
#